data_fa670756d57897cf07734403f154f75e
#
_entry.id   fa670756d57897cf07734403f154f75e
#
_cell.length_a   1.000
_cell.length_b   1.000
_cell.length_c   1.000
_cell.angle_alpha   90.00
_cell.angle_beta   90.00
_cell.angle_gamma   90.00
#
_symmetry.space_group_name_H-M   'P 1'
#
loop_
_entity.id
_entity.type
_entity.pdbx_description
1 polymer ?
#
loop_
_entity_poly.entity_id
_entity_poly.type
_entity_poly.pdbx_seq_one_letter_code
_entity_poly.pdbx_strand_id
1 'polypeptide(L)'
;MRVLGLFQMIDWAALDQFFKLRPPEPQDSRIVIVTIDEDTIRKVGTWPIPDAVLAKMLDKIRQQKPVAIGLDLYRDLPVQPGNEQLIQILKSTPNLIGVKKVVGDGLGPEVNPHPILSKRDQIAASDLLLDADGKVRRGLISLESKSGEEVVSLGTQLSLMYLEKKGIELKELDAEKRHYQLGKATFIPFEKNDGGYIRADDRGYQILLNFRGTQDNFQKYSIMQVVNGQVPPNWGRDRIVLIGATAASLHDDFFTPYSSSVSAFPERMPGVVIHANVISQILSAALDGRPMMRGSSQEIQWLWIILWSFVGAILGWTLRSQKFIYKNISYRETILSLIVAGSSLIFGSYLVFLQGWWIPVVPAMLGLGGSAIAIAIYTTSLERQDRYTLMALFKQQVTSQVADQIWTSRHNLLQKGSIIGREMTATVLFSDLEGFTSIATTISPTALMSWLNEYMQAMADIVLEYNGMVNKFIGDAVMALFGVPIERTRLAEIAVDAENAVGCALAMADKLRSLNQQWQLSGNPTVAIRIGIATGTVVTGMLGNAQRAEYTALGDTVNIASRLESYDKSLNCGLCRILISEETYQHIKDKFPTKFIGSSQLKGRDELTQIYQVLLS
;
A
#
# COMPACT_ATOMS: atom_id res chain seq x y z
N MET A 1 -4.12 13.37 -7.27
CA MET A 1 -3.98 12.39 -8.38
C MET A 1 -5.34 11.93 -8.90
N ARG A 2 -6.29 11.47 -8.06
CA ARG A 2 -7.63 11.09 -8.51
C ARG A 2 -8.37 12.26 -9.19
N VAL A 3 -8.46 13.42 -8.55
CA VAL A 3 -9.14 14.63 -9.10
C VAL A 3 -8.62 15.05 -10.48
N LEU A 4 -7.40 14.64 -10.83
CA LEU A 4 -6.75 14.88 -12.12
C LEU A 4 -7.04 13.76 -13.14
N GLY A 5 -7.80 12.72 -12.79
CA GLY A 5 -8.13 11.61 -13.68
C GLY A 5 -6.99 10.64 -14.00
N LEU A 6 -5.84 10.72 -13.30
CA LEU A 6 -4.64 9.92 -13.61
C LEU A 6 -4.88 8.39 -13.53
N PHE A 7 -5.86 7.95 -12.76
CA PHE A 7 -6.15 6.52 -12.58
C PHE A 7 -7.38 6.04 -13.35
N GLN A 8 -8.08 6.93 -14.04
CA GLN A 8 -9.35 6.65 -14.72
C GLN A 8 -9.23 5.47 -15.70
N MET A 9 -8.21 5.46 -16.55
CA MET A 9 -7.99 4.38 -17.53
C MET A 9 -7.76 3.02 -16.84
N ILE A 10 -7.09 3.01 -15.70
CA ILE A 10 -6.81 1.78 -14.96
C ILE A 10 -8.06 1.31 -14.22
N ASP A 11 -8.87 2.23 -13.67
CA ASP A 11 -10.16 1.89 -13.06
C ASP A 11 -11.15 1.33 -14.09
N TRP A 12 -11.17 1.87 -15.32
CA TRP A 12 -11.94 1.31 -16.43
C TRP A 12 -11.46 -0.08 -16.81
N ALA A 13 -10.14 -0.29 -16.88
CA ALA A 13 -9.57 -1.60 -17.15
C ALA A 13 -9.95 -2.62 -16.05
N ALA A 14 -9.98 -2.21 -14.78
CA ALA A 14 -10.44 -3.05 -13.68
C ALA A 14 -11.94 -3.41 -13.81
N LEU A 15 -12.80 -2.44 -14.18
CA LEU A 15 -14.20 -2.69 -14.48
C LEU A 15 -14.37 -3.70 -15.61
N ASP A 16 -13.60 -3.54 -16.70
CA ASP A 16 -13.62 -4.46 -17.84
C ASP A 16 -13.26 -5.90 -17.41
N GLN A 17 -12.31 -6.06 -16.49
CA GLN A 17 -11.98 -7.38 -15.95
C GLN A 17 -13.14 -7.97 -15.13
N PHE A 18 -13.86 -7.15 -14.38
CA PHE A 18 -15.05 -7.62 -13.64
C PHE A 18 -16.15 -8.12 -14.60
N PHE A 19 -16.38 -7.47 -15.73
CA PHE A 19 -17.31 -7.96 -16.76
C PHE A 19 -16.86 -9.31 -17.33
N LYS A 20 -15.57 -9.50 -17.60
CA LYS A 20 -15.02 -10.76 -18.13
C LYS A 20 -15.06 -11.92 -17.12
N LEU A 21 -14.90 -11.60 -15.83
CA LEU A 21 -14.94 -12.61 -14.75
C LEU A 21 -16.36 -12.94 -14.31
N ARG A 22 -17.37 -12.15 -14.71
CA ARG A 22 -18.77 -12.39 -14.34
C ARG A 22 -19.25 -13.70 -14.95
N PRO A 23 -20.01 -14.52 -14.18
CA PRO A 23 -20.65 -15.70 -14.73
C PRO A 23 -21.52 -15.36 -15.95
N PRO A 24 -21.51 -16.18 -17.02
CA PRO A 24 -22.29 -15.95 -18.20
C PRO A 24 -23.78 -15.95 -17.88
N GLU A 25 -24.51 -14.97 -18.42
CA GLU A 25 -25.96 -14.90 -18.31
C GLU A 25 -26.63 -15.66 -19.45
N PRO A 26 -27.84 -16.21 -19.26
CA PRO A 26 -28.57 -16.89 -20.31
C PRO A 26 -29.00 -15.91 -21.40
N GLN A 27 -29.31 -16.44 -22.59
CA GLN A 27 -29.83 -15.64 -23.69
C GLN A 27 -31.12 -14.93 -23.31
N ASP A 28 -31.28 -13.67 -23.75
CA ASP A 28 -32.53 -12.94 -23.59
C ASP A 28 -33.51 -13.33 -24.68
N SER A 29 -34.46 -14.19 -24.37
CA SER A 29 -35.45 -14.71 -25.31
C SER A 29 -36.44 -13.66 -25.83
N ARG A 30 -36.47 -12.45 -25.26
CA ARG A 30 -37.33 -11.33 -25.65
C ARG A 30 -36.82 -10.60 -26.89
N ILE A 31 -35.55 -10.79 -27.24
CA ILE A 31 -34.84 -10.05 -28.28
C ILE A 31 -34.33 -11.02 -29.34
N VAL A 32 -34.52 -10.67 -30.60
CA VAL A 32 -33.94 -11.38 -31.73
C VAL A 32 -33.25 -10.39 -32.64
N ILE A 33 -32.07 -10.75 -33.13
CA ILE A 33 -31.29 -9.91 -34.04
C ILE A 33 -31.35 -10.51 -35.44
N VAL A 34 -31.76 -9.71 -36.42
CA VAL A 34 -31.63 -10.03 -37.83
C VAL A 34 -30.38 -9.37 -38.38
N THR A 35 -29.38 -10.19 -38.72
CA THR A 35 -28.03 -9.73 -39.04
C THR A 35 -27.81 -9.51 -40.52
N ILE A 36 -27.12 -8.44 -40.86
CA ILE A 36 -26.45 -8.25 -42.15
C ILE A 36 -25.01 -8.67 -41.99
N ASP A 37 -24.77 -9.92 -42.28
CA ASP A 37 -23.45 -10.56 -42.20
C ASP A 37 -22.73 -10.54 -43.57
N GLU A 38 -21.47 -10.97 -43.62
CA GLU A 38 -20.67 -11.04 -44.85
C GLU A 38 -21.30 -11.93 -45.92
N ASP A 39 -21.98 -13.01 -45.51
CA ASP A 39 -22.66 -13.91 -46.45
C ASP A 39 -23.89 -13.23 -47.09
N THR A 40 -24.59 -12.40 -46.33
CA THR A 40 -25.68 -11.56 -46.85
C THR A 40 -25.15 -10.62 -47.91
N ILE A 41 -24.06 -9.89 -47.66
CA ILE A 41 -23.47 -8.94 -48.60
C ILE A 41 -23.04 -9.66 -49.90
N ARG A 42 -22.36 -10.82 -49.78
CA ARG A 42 -21.94 -11.62 -50.92
C ARG A 42 -23.11 -12.12 -51.75
N LYS A 43 -24.19 -12.58 -51.13
CA LYS A 43 -25.36 -13.12 -51.81
C LYS A 43 -26.19 -12.03 -52.47
N VAL A 44 -26.29 -10.86 -51.87
CA VAL A 44 -26.99 -9.69 -52.45
C VAL A 44 -26.12 -9.03 -53.54
N GLY A 45 -24.80 -9.08 -53.40
CA GLY A 45 -23.82 -8.58 -54.37
C GLY A 45 -23.60 -7.07 -54.37
N THR A 46 -24.35 -6.32 -53.56
CA THR A 46 -24.22 -4.86 -53.47
C THR A 46 -24.42 -4.35 -52.05
N TRP A 47 -23.74 -3.25 -51.74
CA TRP A 47 -23.93 -2.47 -50.52
C TRP A 47 -24.07 -0.98 -50.88
N PRO A 48 -25.02 -0.24 -50.35
CA PRO A 48 -26.07 -0.66 -49.40
C PRO A 48 -27.06 -1.67 -50.02
N ILE A 49 -27.67 -2.51 -49.14
CA ILE A 49 -28.65 -3.53 -49.57
C ILE A 49 -29.83 -2.86 -50.28
N PRO A 50 -30.28 -3.37 -51.47
CA PRO A 50 -31.41 -2.80 -52.18
C PRO A 50 -32.71 -2.80 -51.39
N ASP A 51 -33.53 -1.76 -51.59
CA ASP A 51 -34.80 -1.56 -50.91
C ASP A 51 -35.79 -2.73 -51.12
N ALA A 52 -35.74 -3.43 -52.26
CA ALA A 52 -36.52 -4.65 -52.50
C ALA A 52 -36.21 -5.78 -51.52
N VAL A 53 -34.93 -5.97 -51.15
CA VAL A 53 -34.52 -6.99 -50.18
C VAL A 53 -34.97 -6.62 -48.77
N LEU A 54 -34.82 -5.33 -48.40
CA LEU A 54 -35.33 -4.82 -47.13
C LEU A 54 -36.84 -4.92 -47.00
N ALA A 55 -37.57 -4.55 -48.06
CA ALA A 55 -39.05 -4.65 -48.12
C ALA A 55 -39.49 -6.11 -47.89
N LYS A 56 -38.88 -7.06 -48.60
CA LYS A 56 -39.21 -8.49 -48.48
C LYS A 56 -38.88 -9.02 -47.06
N MET A 57 -37.75 -8.63 -46.49
CA MET A 57 -37.36 -8.99 -45.12
C MET A 57 -38.38 -8.42 -44.11
N LEU A 58 -38.66 -7.12 -44.16
CA LEU A 58 -39.62 -6.46 -43.26
C LEU A 58 -41.00 -7.05 -43.34
N ASP A 59 -41.46 -7.42 -44.55
CA ASP A 59 -42.75 -8.10 -44.76
C ASP A 59 -42.76 -9.47 -44.03
N LYS A 60 -41.68 -10.26 -44.13
CA LYS A 60 -41.55 -11.53 -43.41
C LYS A 60 -41.50 -11.34 -41.88
N ILE A 61 -40.84 -10.30 -41.41
CA ILE A 61 -40.74 -9.98 -39.98
C ILE A 61 -42.10 -9.58 -39.43
N ARG A 62 -42.85 -8.67 -40.10
CA ARG A 62 -44.18 -8.23 -39.64
C ARG A 62 -45.22 -9.36 -39.58
N GLN A 63 -45.10 -10.36 -40.47
CA GLN A 63 -45.92 -11.57 -40.44
C GLN A 63 -45.73 -12.38 -39.15
N GLN A 64 -44.58 -12.27 -38.48
CA GLN A 64 -44.32 -12.88 -37.16
C GLN A 64 -45.03 -12.15 -36.01
N LYS A 65 -45.62 -10.97 -36.25
CA LYS A 65 -46.28 -10.13 -35.24
C LYS A 65 -45.36 -9.78 -34.05
N PRO A 66 -44.17 -9.21 -34.31
CA PRO A 66 -43.30 -8.73 -33.23
C PRO A 66 -43.97 -7.59 -32.45
N VAL A 67 -43.49 -7.34 -31.22
CA VAL A 67 -43.96 -6.19 -30.44
C VAL A 67 -43.44 -4.90 -31.04
N ALA A 68 -42.14 -4.89 -31.34
CA ALA A 68 -41.43 -3.76 -31.94
C ALA A 68 -40.36 -4.24 -32.92
N ILE A 69 -40.08 -3.45 -33.93
CA ILE A 69 -39.03 -3.69 -34.92
C ILE A 69 -38.09 -2.48 -34.88
N GLY A 70 -36.82 -2.70 -34.63
CA GLY A 70 -35.76 -1.68 -34.72
C GLY A 70 -34.96 -1.87 -36.00
N LEU A 71 -34.90 -0.85 -36.84
CA LEU A 71 -34.11 -0.84 -38.06
C LEU A 71 -32.88 0.05 -37.82
N ASP A 72 -31.78 -0.57 -37.39
CA ASP A 72 -30.50 0.08 -37.14
C ASP A 72 -29.68 0.18 -38.43
N LEU A 73 -30.25 0.89 -39.41
CA LEU A 73 -29.66 1.19 -40.71
C LEU A 73 -30.05 2.60 -41.15
N TYR A 74 -29.06 3.40 -41.51
CA TYR A 74 -29.31 4.70 -42.11
C TYR A 74 -29.89 4.55 -43.52
N ARG A 75 -31.07 5.12 -43.75
CA ARG A 75 -31.82 5.05 -44.99
C ARG A 75 -32.50 6.39 -45.35
N ASP A 76 -31.67 7.41 -45.46
CA ASP A 76 -32.11 8.76 -45.88
C ASP A 76 -32.35 8.84 -47.39
N LEU A 77 -31.62 8.02 -48.18
CA LEU A 77 -31.70 7.97 -49.62
C LEU A 77 -32.20 6.58 -50.09
N PRO A 78 -32.97 6.54 -51.23
CA PRO A 78 -33.44 5.29 -51.83
C PRO A 78 -32.28 4.49 -52.44
N VAL A 79 -32.32 3.15 -52.31
CA VAL A 79 -31.38 2.21 -52.93
C VAL A 79 -32.14 1.27 -53.85
N GLN A 80 -32.14 1.57 -55.14
CA GLN A 80 -32.86 0.78 -56.16
C GLN A 80 -32.28 -0.64 -56.32
N PRO A 81 -33.09 -1.65 -56.71
CA PRO A 81 -34.54 -1.55 -56.98
C PRO A 81 -35.39 -1.69 -55.71
N GLY A 82 -36.67 -1.29 -55.79
CA GLY A 82 -37.69 -1.63 -54.80
C GLY A 82 -38.10 -0.54 -53.84
N ASN A 83 -37.76 0.71 -54.10
CA ASN A 83 -38.07 1.83 -53.21
C ASN A 83 -39.57 2.00 -52.94
N GLU A 84 -40.43 1.89 -53.95
CA GLU A 84 -41.90 1.99 -53.78
C GLU A 84 -42.41 0.90 -52.84
N GLN A 85 -41.90 -0.32 -53.00
CA GLN A 85 -42.27 -1.45 -52.14
C GLN A 85 -41.86 -1.18 -50.68
N LEU A 86 -40.64 -0.70 -50.46
CA LEU A 86 -40.16 -0.34 -49.13
C LEU A 86 -41.02 0.75 -48.50
N ILE A 87 -41.35 1.81 -49.23
CA ILE A 87 -42.24 2.88 -48.78
C ILE A 87 -43.64 2.34 -48.36
N GLN A 88 -44.21 1.41 -49.10
CA GLN A 88 -45.51 0.80 -48.75
C GLN A 88 -45.37 0.00 -47.40
N ILE A 89 -44.32 -0.78 -47.23
CA ILE A 89 -44.07 -1.55 -46.01
C ILE A 89 -43.86 -0.60 -44.82
N LEU A 90 -43.04 0.44 -44.96
CA LEU A 90 -42.81 1.42 -43.91
C LEU A 90 -44.10 2.13 -43.48
N LYS A 91 -44.98 2.51 -44.45
CA LYS A 91 -46.27 3.12 -44.15
C LYS A 91 -47.23 2.17 -43.42
N SER A 92 -47.15 0.87 -43.66
CA SER A 92 -48.07 -0.14 -43.11
C SER A 92 -47.53 -0.84 -41.84
N THR A 93 -46.38 -0.43 -41.31
CA THR A 93 -45.75 -1.06 -40.14
C THR A 93 -45.62 -0.04 -38.99
N PRO A 94 -46.64 0.12 -38.13
CA PRO A 94 -46.69 1.16 -37.13
C PRO A 94 -45.70 0.92 -35.94
N ASN A 95 -45.25 -0.31 -35.74
CA ASN A 95 -44.31 -0.70 -34.69
C ASN A 95 -42.86 -0.82 -35.19
N LEU A 96 -42.55 -0.22 -36.34
CA LEU A 96 -41.19 -0.09 -36.87
C LEU A 96 -40.60 1.24 -36.45
N ILE A 97 -39.41 1.21 -35.86
CA ILE A 97 -38.60 2.37 -35.50
C ILE A 97 -37.32 2.36 -36.34
N GLY A 98 -37.09 3.42 -37.08
CA GLY A 98 -35.83 3.67 -37.78
C GLY A 98 -34.91 4.57 -36.99
N VAL A 99 -33.72 4.79 -37.50
CA VAL A 99 -32.70 5.56 -36.79
C VAL A 99 -32.30 6.85 -37.48
N LYS A 100 -31.85 7.80 -36.66
CA LYS A 100 -31.08 8.98 -37.08
C LYS A 100 -29.82 9.09 -36.24
N LYS A 101 -28.74 9.68 -36.76
CA LYS A 101 -27.58 10.08 -35.99
C LYS A 101 -27.78 11.55 -35.60
N VAL A 102 -27.93 11.80 -34.30
CA VAL A 102 -28.29 13.11 -33.72
C VAL A 102 -27.09 13.99 -33.50
N VAL A 103 -25.98 13.39 -33.06
CA VAL A 103 -24.76 14.10 -32.76
C VAL A 103 -23.66 13.65 -33.73
N GLY A 104 -23.13 14.59 -34.50
CA GLY A 104 -21.89 14.32 -35.24
C GLY A 104 -20.74 14.15 -34.28
N ASP A 105 -19.95 13.11 -34.47
CA ASP A 105 -18.77 12.78 -33.66
C ASP A 105 -17.55 12.53 -34.56
N GLY A 106 -16.44 12.06 -33.96
CA GLY A 106 -15.22 11.69 -34.68
C GLY A 106 -15.43 10.52 -35.68
N LEU A 107 -16.58 9.83 -35.67
CA LEU A 107 -16.92 8.74 -36.57
C LEU A 107 -17.77 9.20 -37.77
N GLY A 108 -18.28 10.45 -37.78
CA GLY A 108 -18.99 11.02 -38.91
C GLY A 108 -20.00 12.11 -38.54
N PRO A 109 -20.58 12.76 -39.57
CA PRO A 109 -21.59 13.80 -39.40
C PRO A 109 -22.93 13.24 -38.92
N GLU A 110 -23.87 14.14 -38.61
CA GLU A 110 -25.28 13.81 -38.42
C GLU A 110 -25.86 13.12 -39.70
N VAL A 111 -26.76 12.17 -39.50
CA VAL A 111 -27.42 11.47 -40.59
C VAL A 111 -28.94 11.63 -40.44
N ASN A 112 -29.58 12.12 -41.49
CA ASN A 112 -31.01 12.33 -41.49
C ASN A 112 -31.80 11.00 -41.45
N PRO A 113 -32.96 10.98 -40.82
CA PRO A 113 -33.82 9.82 -40.81
C PRO A 113 -34.53 9.60 -42.17
N HIS A 114 -35.04 8.37 -42.35
CA HIS A 114 -35.90 8.09 -43.50
C HIS A 114 -37.15 9.01 -43.50
N PRO A 115 -37.45 9.75 -44.60
CA PRO A 115 -38.52 10.77 -44.63
C PRO A 115 -39.90 10.26 -44.23
N ILE A 116 -40.26 9.00 -44.59
CA ILE A 116 -41.56 8.40 -44.25
C ILE A 116 -41.66 8.12 -42.74
N LEU A 117 -40.59 7.59 -42.14
CA LEU A 117 -40.56 7.28 -40.70
C LEU A 117 -40.54 8.57 -39.86
N SER A 118 -39.82 9.58 -40.32
CA SER A 118 -39.79 10.90 -39.68
C SER A 118 -41.20 11.54 -39.64
N LYS A 119 -41.95 11.51 -40.73
CA LYS A 119 -43.32 12.04 -40.78
C LYS A 119 -44.30 11.29 -39.87
N ARG A 120 -43.95 10.12 -39.40
CA ARG A 120 -44.80 9.26 -38.56
C ARG A 120 -44.32 9.16 -37.11
N ASP A 121 -43.31 9.93 -36.77
CA ASP A 121 -42.67 9.93 -35.44
C ASP A 121 -42.11 8.54 -35.04
N GLN A 122 -41.64 7.78 -36.05
CA GLN A 122 -41.08 6.43 -35.90
C GLN A 122 -39.55 6.45 -36.01
N ILE A 123 -38.91 7.40 -35.32
CA ILE A 123 -37.47 7.62 -35.36
C ILE A 123 -36.91 7.66 -33.96
N ALA A 124 -35.76 7.02 -33.79
CA ALA A 124 -34.95 7.06 -32.56
C ALA A 124 -33.48 7.37 -32.86
N ALA A 125 -32.71 7.73 -31.83
CA ALA A 125 -31.27 7.96 -31.95
C ALA A 125 -30.50 6.63 -31.91
N SER A 126 -29.52 6.47 -32.81
CA SER A 126 -28.59 5.34 -32.80
C SER A 126 -27.18 5.70 -32.26
N ASP A 127 -27.04 6.90 -31.70
CA ASP A 127 -25.77 7.38 -31.20
C ASP A 127 -25.26 6.49 -30.05
N LEU A 128 -23.96 6.14 -30.09
CA LEU A 128 -23.27 5.40 -29.05
C LEU A 128 -22.19 6.29 -28.40
N LEU A 129 -22.03 6.17 -27.11
CA LEU A 129 -21.05 6.94 -26.35
C LEU A 129 -19.72 6.17 -26.25
N LEU A 130 -18.66 6.77 -26.78
CA LEU A 130 -17.31 6.27 -26.65
C LEU A 130 -16.60 6.96 -25.49
N ASP A 131 -16.02 6.18 -24.61
CA ASP A 131 -15.09 6.68 -23.60
C ASP A 131 -13.75 7.05 -24.28
N ALA A 132 -12.88 7.76 -23.57
CA ALA A 132 -11.60 8.23 -24.10
C ALA A 132 -10.65 7.10 -24.56
N ASP A 133 -10.88 5.86 -24.14
CA ASP A 133 -10.17 4.67 -24.60
C ASP A 133 -10.85 3.98 -25.80
N GLY A 134 -11.88 4.61 -26.36
CA GLY A 134 -12.63 4.11 -27.52
C GLY A 134 -13.62 2.99 -27.21
N LYS A 135 -13.90 2.70 -25.93
CA LYS A 135 -14.87 1.67 -25.54
C LYS A 135 -16.23 2.23 -25.20
N VAL A 136 -17.27 1.46 -25.49
CA VAL A 136 -18.64 1.75 -25.05
C VAL A 136 -18.87 1.11 -23.68
N ARG A 137 -19.11 1.93 -22.65
CA ARG A 137 -19.49 1.50 -21.29
C ARG A 137 -20.77 2.17 -20.80
N ARG A 138 -21.22 3.19 -21.53
CA ARG A 138 -22.43 3.96 -21.21
C ARG A 138 -23.44 3.83 -22.34
N GLY A 139 -24.70 3.79 -21.98
CA GLY A 139 -25.84 3.79 -22.91
C GLY A 139 -26.63 5.09 -22.80
N LEU A 140 -27.15 5.53 -23.90
CA LEU A 140 -28.09 6.65 -23.97
C LEU A 140 -29.52 6.16 -23.76
N ILE A 141 -30.25 6.82 -22.88
CA ILE A 141 -31.73 6.73 -22.79
C ILE A 141 -32.34 7.77 -23.71
N SER A 142 -31.84 9.01 -23.61
CA SER A 142 -32.22 10.11 -24.52
C SER A 142 -31.04 11.08 -24.65
N LEU A 143 -31.08 11.89 -25.72
CA LEU A 143 -30.11 12.95 -25.95
C LEU A 143 -30.81 14.16 -26.57
N GLU A 144 -30.24 15.32 -26.37
CA GLU A 144 -30.75 16.58 -26.93
C GLU A 144 -30.07 16.85 -28.27
N SER A 145 -30.89 17.14 -29.27
CA SER A 145 -30.44 17.57 -30.60
C SER A 145 -29.93 19.01 -30.56
N LYS A 146 -29.26 19.46 -31.62
CA LYS A 146 -28.82 20.86 -31.73
C LYS A 146 -30.00 21.86 -31.76
N SER A 147 -31.19 21.39 -32.11
CA SER A 147 -32.42 22.20 -32.09
C SER A 147 -33.07 22.31 -30.70
N GLY A 148 -32.53 21.62 -29.68
CA GLY A 148 -33.10 21.55 -28.34
C GLY A 148 -34.21 20.49 -28.19
N GLU A 149 -34.44 19.64 -29.21
CA GLU A 149 -35.39 18.55 -29.16
C GLU A 149 -34.77 17.33 -28.44
N GLU A 150 -35.47 16.79 -27.45
CA GLU A 150 -35.08 15.53 -26.81
C GLU A 150 -35.43 14.33 -27.71
N VAL A 151 -34.42 13.51 -28.04
CA VAL A 151 -34.57 12.34 -28.89
C VAL A 151 -34.28 11.09 -28.09
N VAL A 152 -35.21 10.17 -28.03
CA VAL A 152 -35.06 8.89 -27.31
C VAL A 152 -34.15 7.96 -28.12
N SER A 153 -33.31 7.16 -27.45
CA SER A 153 -32.47 6.18 -28.14
C SER A 153 -33.27 4.98 -28.66
N LEU A 154 -32.73 4.31 -29.69
CA LEU A 154 -33.35 3.11 -30.27
C LEU A 154 -33.64 2.04 -29.21
N GLY A 155 -32.65 1.74 -28.35
CA GLY A 155 -32.81 0.74 -27.30
C GLY A 155 -33.90 1.11 -26.30
N THR A 156 -34.00 2.37 -25.93
CA THR A 156 -35.06 2.86 -25.02
C THR A 156 -36.43 2.83 -25.67
N GLN A 157 -36.57 3.36 -26.89
CA GLN A 157 -37.85 3.42 -27.60
C GLN A 157 -38.47 2.02 -27.76
N LEU A 158 -37.67 1.04 -28.19
CA LEU A 158 -38.15 -0.33 -28.37
C LEU A 158 -38.50 -1.00 -27.02
N SER A 159 -37.78 -0.67 -25.99
CA SER A 159 -38.06 -1.17 -24.62
C SER A 159 -39.37 -0.61 -24.08
N LEU A 160 -39.61 0.69 -24.27
CA LEU A 160 -40.89 1.33 -23.86
C LEU A 160 -42.07 0.72 -24.57
N MET A 161 -42.00 0.53 -25.90
CA MET A 161 -43.06 -0.14 -26.67
C MET A 161 -43.33 -1.57 -26.17
N TYR A 162 -42.30 -2.32 -25.78
CA TYR A 162 -42.48 -3.67 -25.25
C TYR A 162 -43.13 -3.64 -23.85
N LEU A 163 -42.72 -2.71 -22.99
CA LEU A 163 -43.23 -2.60 -21.63
C LEU A 163 -44.65 -2.05 -21.59
N GLU A 164 -44.98 -1.10 -22.45
CA GLU A 164 -46.33 -0.58 -22.63
C GLU A 164 -47.33 -1.70 -23.01
N LYS A 165 -46.95 -2.60 -23.91
CA LYS A 165 -47.76 -3.80 -24.23
C LYS A 165 -47.96 -4.72 -23.01
N LYS A 166 -47.07 -4.64 -21.99
CA LYS A 166 -47.19 -5.36 -20.72
C LYS A 166 -47.93 -4.55 -19.64
N GLY A 167 -48.44 -3.36 -19.95
CA GLY A 167 -49.10 -2.46 -19.00
C GLY A 167 -48.14 -1.77 -18.02
N ILE A 168 -46.88 -1.65 -18.38
CA ILE A 168 -45.86 -0.97 -17.58
C ILE A 168 -45.52 0.37 -18.21
N GLU A 169 -45.83 1.44 -17.51
CA GLU A 169 -45.62 2.82 -17.94
C GLU A 169 -44.45 3.46 -17.15
N LEU A 170 -43.83 4.45 -17.79
CA LEU A 170 -42.81 5.27 -17.18
C LEU A 170 -43.43 6.23 -16.16
N LYS A 171 -42.96 6.24 -14.93
CA LYS A 171 -43.40 7.15 -13.85
C LYS A 171 -42.27 8.05 -13.46
N GLU A 172 -42.54 9.34 -13.36
CA GLU A 172 -41.58 10.30 -12.82
C GLU A 172 -41.61 10.23 -11.30
N LEU A 173 -40.41 10.07 -10.69
CA LEU A 173 -40.22 10.05 -9.24
C LEU A 173 -39.72 11.41 -8.70
N ASP A 174 -38.81 12.04 -9.44
CA ASP A 174 -38.19 13.32 -9.06
C ASP A 174 -37.80 14.05 -10.36
N ALA A 175 -38.54 15.10 -10.69
CA ALA A 175 -38.32 15.89 -11.91
C ALA A 175 -36.99 16.64 -11.90
N GLU A 176 -36.58 17.20 -10.73
CA GLU A 176 -35.36 17.97 -10.63
C GLU A 176 -34.12 17.08 -10.82
N LYS A 177 -34.16 15.86 -10.29
CA LYS A 177 -33.06 14.88 -10.41
C LYS A 177 -33.23 13.97 -11.65
N ARG A 178 -34.30 14.12 -12.41
CA ARG A 178 -34.61 13.28 -13.57
C ARG A 178 -34.65 11.78 -13.21
N HIS A 179 -35.22 11.45 -12.03
CA HIS A 179 -35.38 10.07 -11.61
C HIS A 179 -36.73 9.51 -12.13
N TYR A 180 -36.67 8.34 -12.73
CA TYR A 180 -37.86 7.68 -13.29
C TYR A 180 -37.98 6.25 -12.78
N GLN A 181 -39.20 5.77 -12.63
CA GLN A 181 -39.52 4.38 -12.35
C GLN A 181 -40.15 3.73 -13.56
N LEU A 182 -39.66 2.54 -13.90
CA LEU A 182 -40.22 1.71 -14.97
C LEU A 182 -40.34 0.28 -14.46
N GLY A 183 -41.55 -0.16 -14.11
CA GLY A 183 -41.78 -1.42 -13.42
C GLY A 183 -41.01 -1.53 -12.10
N LYS A 184 -40.13 -2.53 -11.98
CA LYS A 184 -39.28 -2.74 -10.77
C LYS A 184 -38.02 -1.88 -10.76
N ALA A 185 -37.66 -1.24 -11.87
CA ALA A 185 -36.43 -0.50 -12.03
C ALA A 185 -36.59 0.99 -11.69
N THR A 186 -35.61 1.56 -11.02
CA THR A 186 -35.45 3.01 -10.88
C THR A 186 -34.27 3.45 -11.74
N PHE A 187 -34.55 4.36 -12.68
CA PHE A 187 -33.56 4.99 -13.56
C PHE A 187 -33.03 6.24 -12.88
N ILE A 188 -31.74 6.32 -12.75
CA ILE A 188 -30.97 7.45 -12.20
C ILE A 188 -29.94 7.81 -13.27
N PRO A 189 -29.85 9.08 -13.69
CA PRO A 189 -28.88 9.47 -14.70
C PRO A 189 -27.45 9.31 -14.19
N PHE A 190 -26.56 8.99 -15.11
CA PHE A 190 -25.12 8.99 -14.86
C PHE A 190 -24.64 10.42 -14.60
N GLU A 191 -23.79 10.58 -13.58
CA GLU A 191 -23.14 11.84 -13.25
C GLU A 191 -21.64 11.81 -13.63
N LYS A 192 -21.09 12.98 -13.96
CA LYS A 192 -19.72 13.16 -14.47
C LYS A 192 -18.58 12.57 -13.64
N ASN A 193 -18.84 12.27 -12.35
CA ASN A 193 -17.83 11.72 -11.43
C ASN A 193 -18.24 10.35 -10.84
N ASP A 194 -19.20 9.68 -11.45
CA ASP A 194 -19.66 8.36 -11.02
C ASP A 194 -18.61 7.27 -11.22
N GLY A 195 -18.47 6.42 -10.22
CA GLY A 195 -17.54 5.29 -10.29
C GLY A 195 -16.09 5.76 -10.54
N GLY A 196 -15.46 5.22 -11.57
CA GLY A 196 -14.09 5.59 -11.97
C GLY A 196 -14.00 6.80 -12.90
N TYR A 197 -15.12 7.44 -13.27
CA TYR A 197 -15.12 8.61 -14.13
C TYR A 197 -14.71 9.89 -13.39
N ILE A 198 -14.05 10.78 -14.13
CA ILE A 198 -13.67 12.12 -13.65
C ILE A 198 -13.99 13.12 -14.75
N ARG A 199 -14.90 14.04 -14.46
CA ARG A 199 -15.34 15.10 -15.39
C ARG A 199 -15.80 14.55 -16.76
N ALA A 200 -16.44 13.39 -16.75
CA ALA A 200 -17.01 12.83 -17.98
C ALA A 200 -18.12 13.73 -18.53
N ASP A 201 -18.38 13.64 -19.84
CA ASP A 201 -19.54 14.27 -20.46
C ASP A 201 -20.81 13.53 -19.99
N ASP A 202 -21.69 14.22 -19.29
CA ASP A 202 -22.94 13.72 -18.74
C ASP A 202 -24.18 14.33 -19.42
N ARG A 203 -24.01 14.97 -20.61
CA ARG A 203 -25.11 15.54 -21.39
C ARG A 203 -26.07 14.45 -21.89
N GLY A 204 -27.35 14.79 -21.97
CA GLY A 204 -28.44 13.84 -22.24
C GLY A 204 -28.83 13.05 -21.00
N TYR A 205 -29.50 11.93 -21.18
CA TYR A 205 -29.78 10.96 -20.12
C TYR A 205 -28.95 9.70 -20.37
N GLN A 206 -27.90 9.53 -19.63
CA GLN A 206 -26.97 8.42 -19.77
C GLN A 206 -27.13 7.44 -18.61
N ILE A 207 -26.80 6.16 -18.85
CA ILE A 207 -26.70 5.11 -17.83
C ILE A 207 -25.42 4.31 -18.04
N LEU A 208 -24.88 3.73 -16.98
CA LEU A 208 -23.83 2.71 -17.10
C LEU A 208 -24.43 1.42 -17.64
N LEU A 209 -23.80 0.84 -18.67
CA LEU A 209 -24.26 -0.40 -19.25
C LEU A 209 -23.91 -1.60 -18.38
N ASN A 210 -24.95 -2.32 -17.97
CA ASN A 210 -24.84 -3.64 -17.38
C ASN A 210 -25.02 -4.69 -18.48
N PHE A 211 -23.98 -4.88 -19.30
CA PHE A 211 -24.05 -5.82 -20.42
C PHE A 211 -24.54 -7.20 -19.97
N ARG A 212 -25.41 -7.83 -20.74
CA ARG A 212 -25.74 -9.25 -20.55
C ARG A 212 -24.61 -10.15 -21.06
N GLY A 213 -23.93 -9.73 -22.10
CA GLY A 213 -22.81 -10.43 -22.70
C GLY A 213 -22.56 -10.01 -24.15
N THR A 214 -21.96 -10.91 -24.89
CA THR A 214 -21.61 -10.73 -26.30
C THR A 214 -22.81 -11.06 -27.22
N GLN A 215 -22.56 -11.11 -28.52
CA GLN A 215 -23.57 -11.48 -29.51
C GLN A 215 -24.21 -12.87 -29.27
N ASP A 216 -23.57 -13.77 -28.56
CA ASP A 216 -24.05 -15.13 -28.29
C ASP A 216 -25.15 -15.16 -27.21
N ASN A 217 -25.35 -14.05 -26.50
CA ASN A 217 -26.42 -13.87 -25.52
C ASN A 217 -27.78 -13.46 -26.17
N PHE A 218 -27.83 -13.42 -27.52
CA PHE A 218 -29.02 -13.08 -28.27
C PHE A 218 -29.23 -14.08 -29.41
N GLN A 219 -30.52 -14.40 -29.71
CA GLN A 219 -30.86 -15.21 -30.83
C GLN A 219 -30.63 -14.43 -32.11
N LYS A 220 -30.00 -15.03 -33.12
CA LYS A 220 -29.60 -14.37 -34.37
C LYS A 220 -30.12 -15.15 -35.59
N TYR A 221 -30.53 -14.44 -36.61
CA TYR A 221 -30.83 -14.97 -37.95
C TYR A 221 -30.27 -14.01 -39.00
N SER A 222 -29.69 -14.53 -40.09
CA SER A 222 -29.29 -13.67 -41.19
C SER A 222 -30.49 -13.19 -41.98
N ILE A 223 -30.38 -12.03 -42.63
CA ILE A 223 -31.42 -11.55 -43.57
C ILE A 223 -31.78 -12.64 -44.57
N MET A 224 -30.82 -13.36 -45.11
CA MET A 224 -31.07 -14.39 -46.11
C MET A 224 -31.85 -15.58 -45.54
N GLN A 225 -31.65 -15.96 -44.30
CA GLN A 225 -32.47 -16.98 -43.63
C GLN A 225 -33.93 -16.53 -43.50
N VAL A 226 -34.14 -15.27 -43.10
CA VAL A 226 -35.48 -14.69 -42.95
C VAL A 226 -36.18 -14.60 -44.29
N VAL A 227 -35.53 -14.05 -45.32
CA VAL A 227 -36.09 -13.89 -46.67
C VAL A 227 -36.45 -15.22 -47.33
N ASN A 228 -35.61 -16.26 -47.09
CA ASN A 228 -35.80 -17.60 -47.64
C ASN A 228 -36.73 -18.50 -46.80
N GLY A 229 -37.24 -17.99 -45.64
CA GLY A 229 -38.08 -18.78 -44.74
C GLY A 229 -37.35 -19.89 -44.01
N GLN A 230 -36.04 -19.80 -43.86
CA GLN A 230 -35.17 -20.78 -43.18
C GLN A 230 -35.04 -20.47 -41.68
N VAL A 231 -36.15 -20.04 -41.05
CA VAL A 231 -36.26 -19.66 -39.65
C VAL A 231 -37.39 -20.46 -39.00
N PRO A 232 -37.27 -20.80 -37.70
CA PRO A 232 -38.36 -21.51 -37.00
C PRO A 232 -39.68 -20.76 -37.05
N PRO A 233 -40.85 -21.44 -36.97
CA PRO A 233 -42.13 -20.75 -36.89
C PRO A 233 -42.20 -19.89 -35.61
N ASN A 234 -42.88 -18.74 -35.73
CA ASN A 234 -43.09 -17.80 -34.62
C ASN A 234 -41.81 -17.24 -33.94
N TRP A 235 -40.67 -17.28 -34.64
CA TRP A 235 -39.39 -16.84 -34.11
C TRP A 235 -39.39 -15.38 -33.62
N GLY A 236 -40.16 -14.49 -34.26
CA GLY A 236 -40.25 -13.07 -33.90
C GLY A 236 -41.53 -12.72 -33.11
N ARG A 237 -42.40 -13.70 -32.81
CA ARG A 237 -43.70 -13.43 -32.19
C ARG A 237 -43.55 -12.93 -30.76
N ASP A 238 -44.24 -11.83 -30.45
CA ASP A 238 -44.23 -11.16 -29.13
C ASP A 238 -42.83 -10.77 -28.63
N ARG A 239 -41.87 -10.61 -29.55
CA ARG A 239 -40.48 -10.23 -29.28
C ARG A 239 -40.16 -8.86 -29.89
N ILE A 240 -39.03 -8.31 -29.47
CA ILE A 240 -38.38 -7.19 -30.17
C ILE A 240 -37.46 -7.78 -31.23
N VAL A 241 -37.58 -7.33 -32.45
CA VAL A 241 -36.72 -7.73 -33.56
C VAL A 241 -35.83 -6.54 -33.94
N LEU A 242 -34.51 -6.69 -33.74
CA LEU A 242 -33.50 -5.71 -34.16
C LEU A 242 -32.92 -6.13 -35.53
N ILE A 243 -32.72 -5.17 -36.40
CA ILE A 243 -32.09 -5.38 -37.71
C ILE A 243 -30.86 -4.49 -37.77
N GLY A 244 -29.68 -5.05 -38.02
CA GLY A 244 -28.47 -4.25 -38.09
C GLY A 244 -27.28 -5.00 -38.69
N ALA A 245 -26.23 -4.25 -38.94
CA ALA A 245 -24.98 -4.73 -39.50
C ALA A 245 -24.19 -5.55 -38.49
N THR A 246 -23.67 -6.70 -38.96
CA THR A 246 -22.71 -7.51 -38.18
C THR A 246 -21.50 -7.92 -39.03
N ALA A 247 -21.50 -7.53 -40.32
CA ALA A 247 -20.37 -7.75 -41.22
C ALA A 247 -19.19 -6.83 -40.82
N ALA A 248 -18.02 -7.40 -40.58
CA ALA A 248 -16.82 -6.66 -40.21
C ALA A 248 -16.40 -5.64 -41.29
N SER A 249 -16.68 -5.93 -42.56
CA SER A 249 -16.41 -5.03 -43.69
C SER A 249 -17.17 -3.70 -43.63
N LEU A 250 -18.25 -3.61 -42.84
CA LEU A 250 -19.06 -2.41 -42.71
C LEU A 250 -18.58 -1.46 -41.60
N HIS A 251 -17.61 -1.90 -40.77
CA HIS A 251 -17.01 -1.11 -39.71
C HIS A 251 -18.00 -0.52 -38.69
N ASP A 252 -19.16 -1.17 -38.50
CA ASP A 252 -20.15 -0.83 -37.48
C ASP A 252 -19.93 -1.69 -36.23
N ASP A 253 -18.70 -1.69 -35.75
CA ASP A 253 -18.26 -2.49 -34.61
C ASP A 253 -17.45 -1.65 -33.65
N PHE A 254 -17.66 -1.89 -32.35
CA PHE A 254 -17.14 -1.07 -31.26
C PHE A 254 -16.40 -1.91 -30.23
N PHE A 255 -15.41 -1.29 -29.58
CA PHE A 255 -14.79 -1.87 -28.40
C PHE A 255 -15.74 -1.75 -27.20
N THR A 256 -15.76 -2.81 -26.38
CA THR A 256 -16.57 -2.91 -25.17
C THR A 256 -15.73 -3.46 -24.01
N PRO A 257 -16.25 -3.59 -22.79
CA PRO A 257 -15.55 -4.27 -21.69
C PRO A 257 -15.06 -5.68 -22.02
N TYR A 258 -15.72 -6.38 -22.94
CA TYR A 258 -15.32 -7.73 -23.37
C TYR A 258 -14.13 -7.73 -24.34
N SER A 259 -13.85 -6.62 -25.00
CA SER A 259 -12.70 -6.52 -25.90
C SER A 259 -11.39 -6.68 -25.15
N SER A 260 -10.52 -7.59 -25.63
CA SER A 260 -9.21 -7.81 -25.01
C SER A 260 -8.22 -6.72 -25.43
N SER A 261 -7.53 -6.11 -24.49
CA SER A 261 -6.42 -5.20 -24.77
C SER A 261 -5.09 -5.94 -25.07
N VAL A 262 -5.04 -7.26 -24.82
CA VAL A 262 -3.83 -8.09 -24.93
C VAL A 262 -3.81 -8.90 -26.23
N SER A 263 -4.98 -9.08 -26.88
CA SER A 263 -5.06 -9.79 -28.15
C SER A 263 -4.59 -8.91 -29.31
N ALA A 264 -3.86 -9.49 -30.24
CA ALA A 264 -3.49 -8.82 -31.51
C ALA A 264 -4.72 -8.45 -32.35
N PHE A 265 -5.83 -9.18 -32.17
CA PHE A 265 -7.12 -8.93 -32.82
C PHE A 265 -8.21 -8.91 -31.74
N PRO A 266 -8.41 -7.77 -31.05
CA PRO A 266 -9.45 -7.67 -30.01
C PRO A 266 -10.84 -7.81 -30.65
N GLU A 267 -11.66 -8.65 -30.04
CA GLU A 267 -13.06 -8.80 -30.45
C GLU A 267 -13.81 -7.48 -30.31
N ARG A 268 -14.51 -7.10 -31.38
CA ARG A 268 -15.40 -5.94 -31.40
C ARG A 268 -16.83 -6.40 -31.34
N MET A 269 -17.72 -5.57 -30.85
CA MET A 269 -19.15 -5.84 -30.74
C MET A 269 -19.89 -4.98 -31.76
N PRO A 270 -20.71 -5.58 -32.65
CA PRO A 270 -21.54 -4.81 -33.58
C PRO A 270 -22.49 -3.84 -32.86
N GLY A 271 -22.74 -2.67 -33.42
CA GLY A 271 -23.61 -1.63 -32.85
C GLY A 271 -25.01 -2.17 -32.50
N VAL A 272 -25.60 -2.96 -33.38
CA VAL A 272 -26.90 -3.60 -33.13
C VAL A 272 -26.92 -4.50 -31.90
N VAL A 273 -25.79 -5.15 -31.56
CA VAL A 273 -25.67 -5.98 -30.35
C VAL A 273 -25.55 -5.10 -29.10
N ILE A 274 -24.93 -3.92 -29.20
CA ILE A 274 -24.89 -2.95 -28.10
C ILE A 274 -26.34 -2.45 -27.84
N HIS A 275 -27.09 -2.10 -28.84
CA HIS A 275 -28.52 -1.75 -28.71
C HIS A 275 -29.34 -2.90 -28.09
N ALA A 276 -29.07 -4.15 -28.46
CA ALA A 276 -29.69 -5.32 -27.83
C ALA A 276 -29.34 -5.43 -26.32
N ASN A 277 -28.11 -5.11 -25.93
CA ASN A 277 -27.72 -5.07 -24.51
C ASN A 277 -28.44 -3.94 -23.75
N VAL A 278 -28.60 -2.76 -24.34
CA VAL A 278 -29.42 -1.66 -23.76
C VAL A 278 -30.84 -2.12 -23.52
N ILE A 279 -31.48 -2.71 -24.52
CA ILE A 279 -32.86 -3.25 -24.42
C ILE A 279 -32.94 -4.31 -23.34
N SER A 280 -32.02 -5.26 -23.34
CA SER A 280 -31.96 -6.34 -22.35
C SER A 280 -31.80 -5.82 -20.93
N GLN A 281 -30.98 -4.78 -20.74
CA GLN A 281 -30.81 -4.13 -19.42
C GLN A 281 -32.12 -3.49 -18.96
N ILE A 282 -32.76 -2.70 -19.82
CA ILE A 282 -34.01 -2.01 -19.48
C ILE A 282 -35.13 -3.03 -19.18
N LEU A 283 -35.33 -4.02 -20.04
CA LEU A 283 -36.39 -5.01 -19.87
C LEU A 283 -36.15 -5.88 -18.63
N SER A 284 -34.92 -6.36 -18.42
CA SER A 284 -34.61 -7.20 -17.28
C SER A 284 -34.70 -6.45 -15.95
N ALA A 285 -34.31 -5.17 -15.94
CA ALA A 285 -34.45 -4.35 -14.74
C ALA A 285 -35.95 -4.09 -14.44
N ALA A 286 -36.73 -3.73 -15.43
CA ALA A 286 -38.14 -3.41 -15.24
C ALA A 286 -39.00 -4.63 -14.88
N LEU A 287 -38.78 -5.79 -15.52
CA LEU A 287 -39.58 -7.00 -15.36
C LEU A 287 -39.03 -7.94 -14.30
N ASP A 288 -37.73 -8.23 -14.35
CA ASP A 288 -37.10 -9.29 -13.58
C ASP A 288 -36.41 -8.75 -12.30
N GLY A 289 -36.25 -7.41 -12.20
CA GLY A 289 -35.53 -6.77 -11.08
C GLY A 289 -34.02 -6.94 -11.17
N ARG A 290 -33.46 -7.21 -12.36
CA ARG A 290 -32.01 -7.23 -12.57
C ARG A 290 -31.43 -5.85 -12.23
N PRO A 291 -30.37 -5.76 -11.40
CA PRO A 291 -29.87 -4.47 -10.96
C PRO A 291 -29.37 -3.62 -12.14
N MET A 292 -29.74 -2.34 -12.13
CA MET A 292 -29.12 -1.34 -12.99
C MET A 292 -27.68 -1.12 -12.52
N MET A 293 -26.73 -0.98 -13.45
CA MET A 293 -25.36 -0.60 -13.11
C MET A 293 -25.32 0.86 -12.66
N ARG A 294 -24.71 1.11 -11.50
CA ARG A 294 -24.56 2.46 -10.92
C ARG A 294 -23.11 2.69 -10.52
N GLY A 295 -22.60 3.87 -10.78
CA GLY A 295 -21.35 4.35 -10.20
C GLY A 295 -21.56 4.74 -8.74
N SER A 296 -20.57 4.50 -7.89
CA SER A 296 -20.56 5.07 -6.56
C SER A 296 -20.39 6.58 -6.62
N SER A 297 -21.10 7.33 -5.75
CA SER A 297 -20.93 8.78 -5.66
C SER A 297 -19.53 9.17 -5.14
N GLN A 298 -19.14 10.41 -5.37
CA GLN A 298 -17.80 10.89 -5.01
C GLN A 298 -17.53 10.76 -3.50
N GLU A 299 -18.53 10.97 -2.65
CA GLU A 299 -18.42 10.85 -1.18
C GLU A 299 -18.13 9.40 -0.77
N ILE A 300 -18.87 8.44 -1.33
CA ILE A 300 -18.66 7.00 -1.08
C ILE A 300 -17.25 6.59 -1.50
N GLN A 301 -16.77 7.10 -2.62
CA GLN A 301 -15.42 6.79 -3.12
C GLN A 301 -14.33 7.33 -2.17
N TRP A 302 -14.48 8.55 -1.64
CA TRP A 302 -13.54 9.09 -0.66
C TRP A 302 -13.54 8.28 0.63
N LEU A 303 -14.72 7.91 1.15
CA LEU A 303 -14.84 7.05 2.33
C LEU A 303 -14.17 5.69 2.09
N TRP A 304 -14.33 5.11 0.90
CA TRP A 304 -13.71 3.85 0.51
C TRP A 304 -12.18 3.93 0.49
N ILE A 305 -11.62 4.99 -0.09
CA ILE A 305 -10.16 5.24 -0.13
C ILE A 305 -9.62 5.45 1.29
N ILE A 306 -10.29 6.25 2.11
CA ILE A 306 -9.88 6.51 3.50
C ILE A 306 -9.91 5.22 4.32
N LEU A 307 -10.96 4.41 4.20
CA LEU A 307 -11.09 3.13 4.89
C LEU A 307 -9.89 2.22 4.59
N TRP A 308 -9.57 2.01 3.33
CA TRP A 308 -8.46 1.14 2.94
C TRP A 308 -7.08 1.73 3.24
N SER A 309 -6.93 3.06 3.19
CA SER A 309 -5.73 3.74 3.67
C SER A 309 -5.54 3.55 5.18
N PHE A 310 -6.61 3.57 5.96
CA PHE A 310 -6.57 3.30 7.39
C PHE A 310 -6.21 1.84 7.69
N VAL A 311 -6.77 0.89 6.94
CA VAL A 311 -6.38 -0.54 7.03
C VAL A 311 -4.88 -0.71 6.74
N GLY A 312 -4.36 -0.08 5.69
CA GLY A 312 -2.95 -0.12 5.35
C GLY A 312 -2.05 0.47 6.46
N ALA A 313 -2.47 1.60 7.04
CA ALA A 313 -1.76 2.21 8.15
C ALA A 313 -1.75 1.32 9.41
N ILE A 314 -2.88 0.71 9.76
CA ILE A 314 -2.97 -0.25 10.88
C ILE A 314 -2.07 -1.45 10.63
N LEU A 315 -2.12 -2.06 9.45
CA LEU A 315 -1.25 -3.18 9.11
C LEU A 315 0.22 -2.81 9.18
N GLY A 316 0.62 -1.65 8.65
CA GLY A 316 1.98 -1.13 8.76
C GLY A 316 2.42 -0.89 10.20
N TRP A 317 1.51 -0.43 11.07
CA TRP A 317 1.79 -0.17 12.48
C TRP A 317 1.82 -1.44 13.33
N THR A 318 0.80 -2.30 13.24
CA THR A 318 0.66 -3.51 14.08
C THR A 318 1.77 -4.52 13.82
N LEU A 319 2.17 -4.69 12.58
CA LEU A 319 3.24 -5.61 12.19
C LEU A 319 4.60 -5.19 12.75
N ARG A 320 4.79 -3.90 13.06
CA ARG A 320 5.96 -3.43 13.80
C ARG A 320 5.83 -3.66 15.30
N SER A 321 4.69 -3.34 15.92
CA SER A 321 4.52 -3.47 17.36
C SER A 321 4.68 -4.91 17.82
N GLN A 322 4.32 -5.88 16.98
CA GLN A 322 4.51 -7.30 17.24
C GLN A 322 5.98 -7.78 17.14
N LYS A 323 6.84 -7.13 16.34
CA LYS A 323 8.30 -7.37 16.41
C LYS A 323 8.88 -7.14 17.81
N PHE A 324 8.19 -6.34 18.60
CA PHE A 324 8.56 -6.00 19.96
C PHE A 324 8.16 -7.07 20.98
N ILE A 325 7.03 -7.75 20.75
CA ILE A 325 6.44 -8.72 21.68
C ILE A 325 6.83 -10.16 21.30
N TYR A 326 6.91 -10.47 20.01
CA TYR A 326 7.25 -11.79 19.49
C TYR A 326 8.48 -11.70 18.56
N LYS A 327 9.61 -12.21 19.02
CA LYS A 327 10.95 -12.14 18.42
C LYS A 327 11.10 -12.71 16.98
N ASN A 328 10.00 -13.17 16.32
CA ASN A 328 10.05 -13.96 15.08
C ASN A 328 9.05 -13.56 13.97
N ILE A 329 8.43 -12.38 13.98
CA ILE A 329 7.56 -12.00 12.84
C ILE A 329 8.44 -11.55 11.66
N SER A 330 8.45 -12.38 10.63
CA SER A 330 9.18 -12.19 9.38
C SER A 330 8.51 -11.12 8.51
N TYR A 331 9.28 -10.39 7.67
CA TYR A 331 8.76 -9.54 6.57
C TYR A 331 7.75 -10.27 5.68
N ARG A 332 7.81 -11.61 5.63
CA ARG A 332 6.86 -12.47 4.91
C ARG A 332 5.42 -12.31 5.40
N GLU A 333 5.19 -12.22 6.70
CA GLU A 333 3.83 -12.08 7.27
C GLU A 333 3.25 -10.69 7.01
N THR A 334 4.09 -9.65 7.00
CA THR A 334 3.68 -8.30 6.59
C THR A 334 3.21 -8.26 5.14
N ILE A 335 4.01 -8.83 4.25
CA ILE A 335 3.67 -8.90 2.82
C ILE A 335 2.42 -9.75 2.62
N LEU A 336 2.31 -10.89 3.31
CA LEU A 336 1.14 -11.76 3.21
C LEU A 336 -0.14 -11.06 3.66
N SER A 337 -0.11 -10.33 4.78
CA SER A 337 -1.30 -9.59 5.27
C SER A 337 -1.72 -8.47 4.31
N LEU A 338 -0.77 -7.77 3.67
CA LEU A 338 -1.06 -6.77 2.64
C LEU A 338 -1.65 -7.42 1.38
N ILE A 339 -1.14 -8.58 0.97
CA ILE A 339 -1.69 -9.35 -0.16
C ILE A 339 -3.13 -9.79 0.17
N VAL A 340 -3.38 -10.32 1.37
CA VAL A 340 -4.72 -10.72 1.81
C VAL A 340 -5.67 -9.51 1.84
N ALA A 341 -5.24 -8.38 2.39
CA ALA A 341 -6.03 -7.16 2.42
C ALA A 341 -6.34 -6.64 1.00
N GLY A 342 -5.35 -6.61 0.10
CA GLY A 342 -5.53 -6.22 -1.28
C GLY A 342 -6.45 -7.16 -2.06
N SER A 343 -6.31 -8.46 -1.85
CA SER A 343 -7.20 -9.47 -2.44
C SER A 343 -8.63 -9.33 -1.92
N SER A 344 -8.81 -9.04 -0.62
CA SER A 344 -10.12 -8.80 -0.02
C SER A 344 -10.78 -7.53 -0.57
N LEU A 345 -10.00 -6.47 -0.83
CA LEU A 345 -10.47 -5.24 -1.47
C LEU A 345 -11.01 -5.54 -2.87
N ILE A 346 -10.22 -6.24 -3.70
CA ILE A 346 -10.60 -6.59 -5.08
C ILE A 346 -11.84 -7.48 -5.07
N PHE A 347 -11.84 -8.53 -4.26
CA PHE A 347 -12.96 -9.47 -4.15
C PHE A 347 -14.23 -8.79 -3.63
N GLY A 348 -14.12 -7.96 -2.60
CA GLY A 348 -15.25 -7.18 -2.08
C GLY A 348 -15.83 -6.23 -3.13
N SER A 349 -14.97 -5.51 -3.89
CA SER A 349 -15.41 -4.66 -5.00
C SER A 349 -16.09 -5.47 -6.11
N TYR A 350 -15.59 -6.68 -6.40
CA TYR A 350 -16.21 -7.58 -7.35
C TYR A 350 -17.60 -8.06 -6.89
N LEU A 351 -17.79 -8.41 -5.61
CA LEU A 351 -19.10 -8.79 -5.08
C LEU A 351 -20.11 -7.63 -5.18
N VAL A 352 -19.66 -6.41 -4.89
CA VAL A 352 -20.48 -5.18 -5.03
C VAL A 352 -20.81 -4.93 -6.48
N PHE A 353 -19.87 -5.17 -7.43
CA PHE A 353 -20.14 -5.10 -8.88
C PHE A 353 -21.21 -6.10 -9.31
N LEU A 354 -21.23 -7.32 -8.80
CA LEU A 354 -22.29 -8.29 -9.09
C LEU A 354 -23.68 -7.83 -8.64
N GLN A 355 -23.76 -6.92 -7.65
CA GLN A 355 -24.99 -6.28 -7.20
C GLN A 355 -25.35 -5.01 -8.01
N GLY A 356 -24.61 -4.72 -9.08
CA GLY A 356 -24.84 -3.57 -9.93
C GLY A 356 -24.19 -2.26 -9.46
N TRP A 357 -23.26 -2.31 -8.50
CA TRP A 357 -22.55 -1.12 -8.04
C TRP A 357 -21.08 -1.16 -8.43
N TRP A 358 -20.62 -0.11 -9.05
CA TRP A 358 -19.20 0.05 -9.38
C TRP A 358 -18.50 1.02 -8.44
N ILE A 359 -17.52 0.49 -7.68
CA ILE A 359 -16.63 1.26 -6.82
C ILE A 359 -15.21 1.15 -7.39
N PRO A 360 -14.48 2.27 -7.58
CA PRO A 360 -13.11 2.26 -8.07
C PRO A 360 -12.15 1.50 -7.16
N VAL A 361 -11.37 0.61 -7.73
CA VAL A 361 -10.45 -0.27 -7.00
C VAL A 361 -9.07 0.35 -6.85
N VAL A 362 -8.57 1.00 -7.90
CA VAL A 362 -7.16 1.44 -8.00
C VAL A 362 -6.79 2.50 -6.96
N PRO A 363 -7.58 3.56 -6.75
CA PRO A 363 -7.26 4.55 -5.72
C PRO A 363 -7.21 3.96 -4.30
N ALA A 364 -8.11 3.00 -4.00
CA ALA A 364 -8.14 2.32 -2.71
C ALA A 364 -6.93 1.39 -2.51
N MET A 365 -6.50 0.66 -3.55
CA MET A 365 -5.27 -0.15 -3.54
C MET A 365 -4.02 0.70 -3.30
N LEU A 366 -3.94 1.85 -3.95
CA LEU A 366 -2.84 2.80 -3.75
C LEU A 366 -2.88 3.41 -2.35
N GLY A 367 -4.08 3.67 -1.81
CA GLY A 367 -4.28 4.11 -0.44
C GLY A 367 -3.78 3.06 0.57
N LEU A 368 -4.16 1.80 0.39
CA LEU A 368 -3.73 0.67 1.21
C LEU A 368 -2.20 0.51 1.21
N GLY A 369 -1.60 0.40 0.03
CA GLY A 369 -0.15 0.19 -0.11
C GLY A 369 0.65 1.43 0.29
N GLY A 370 0.24 2.61 -0.14
CA GLY A 370 0.92 3.88 0.13
C GLY A 370 0.95 4.23 1.62
N SER A 371 -0.15 4.02 2.35
CA SER A 371 -0.21 4.25 3.80
C SER A 371 0.65 3.25 4.57
N ALA A 372 0.65 1.97 4.17
CA ALA A 372 1.51 0.95 4.77
C ALA A 372 3.01 1.30 4.58
N ILE A 373 3.41 1.72 3.38
CA ILE A 373 4.78 2.16 3.08
C ILE A 373 5.14 3.41 3.88
N ALA A 374 4.24 4.42 3.93
CA ALA A 374 4.48 5.65 4.67
C ALA A 374 4.72 5.38 6.18
N ILE A 375 3.90 4.53 6.79
CA ILE A 375 4.07 4.10 8.18
C ILE A 375 5.38 3.33 8.36
N ALA A 376 5.74 2.44 7.43
CA ALA A 376 7.00 1.70 7.51
C ALA A 376 8.22 2.63 7.45
N ILE A 377 8.21 3.63 6.56
CA ILE A 377 9.28 4.65 6.46
C ILE A 377 9.34 5.49 7.73
N TYR A 378 8.22 6.02 8.19
CA TYR A 378 8.12 6.85 9.39
C TYR A 378 8.67 6.11 10.61
N THR A 379 8.24 4.88 10.79
CA THR A 379 8.64 4.06 11.93
C THR A 379 10.12 3.68 11.88
N THR A 380 10.67 3.41 10.69
CA THR A 380 12.10 3.14 10.51
C THR A 380 12.96 4.38 10.80
N SER A 381 12.47 5.57 10.43
CA SER A 381 13.19 6.83 10.71
C SER A 381 13.23 7.13 12.21
N LEU A 382 12.15 6.87 12.95
CA LEU A 382 12.15 6.97 14.42
C LEU A 382 13.16 6.02 15.07
N GLU A 383 13.22 4.76 14.61
CA GLU A 383 14.21 3.80 15.12
C GLU A 383 15.66 4.24 14.90
N ARG A 384 15.94 4.82 13.73
CA ARG A 384 17.26 5.36 13.43
C ARG A 384 17.59 6.54 14.37
N GLN A 385 16.65 7.45 14.57
CA GLN A 385 16.85 8.61 15.44
C GLN A 385 17.10 8.17 16.89
N ASP A 386 16.31 7.24 17.43
CA ASP A 386 16.52 6.68 18.78
C ASP A 386 17.89 6.00 18.90
N ARG A 387 18.31 5.26 17.85
CA ARG A 387 19.63 4.63 17.80
C ARG A 387 20.75 5.65 17.81
N TYR A 388 20.65 6.71 17.00
CA TYR A 388 21.66 7.78 16.98
C TYR A 388 21.78 8.48 18.34
N THR A 389 20.66 8.78 18.98
CA THR A 389 20.65 9.44 20.30
C THR A 389 21.31 8.57 21.35
N LEU A 390 20.96 7.29 21.44
CA LEU A 390 21.61 6.36 22.39
C LEU A 390 23.09 6.16 22.11
N MET A 391 23.45 5.96 20.84
CA MET A 391 24.86 5.76 20.49
C MET A 391 25.70 7.01 20.72
N ALA A 392 25.13 8.22 20.57
CA ALA A 392 25.82 9.46 20.86
C ALA A 392 26.23 9.58 22.36
N LEU A 393 25.43 9.03 23.27
CA LEU A 393 25.72 9.02 24.71
C LEU A 393 26.91 8.11 25.07
N PHE A 394 27.12 7.05 24.29
CA PHE A 394 28.14 6.03 24.59
C PHE A 394 29.29 5.98 23.58
N LYS A 395 29.25 6.77 22.51
CA LYS A 395 30.12 6.67 21.31
C LYS A 395 31.63 6.61 21.56
N GLN A 396 32.10 7.03 22.71
CA GLN A 396 33.53 7.02 23.06
C GLN A 396 33.86 6.21 24.32
N GLN A 397 32.87 5.56 24.92
CA GLN A 397 33.03 4.94 26.25
C GLN A 397 32.88 3.42 26.25
N VAL A 398 32.35 2.82 25.17
CA VAL A 398 32.05 1.38 25.08
C VAL A 398 32.44 0.80 23.74
N THR A 399 32.71 -0.52 23.71
CA THR A 399 32.94 -1.28 22.48
C THR A 399 31.67 -1.42 21.65
N SER A 400 31.79 -1.73 20.34
CA SER A 400 30.64 -1.99 19.46
C SER A 400 29.76 -3.14 19.96
N GLN A 401 30.31 -4.17 20.58
CA GLN A 401 29.57 -5.30 21.16
C GLN A 401 28.69 -4.85 22.34
N VAL A 402 29.23 -4.03 23.24
CA VAL A 402 28.46 -3.46 24.35
C VAL A 402 27.41 -2.48 23.84
N ALA A 403 27.71 -1.70 22.80
CA ALA A 403 26.77 -0.82 22.16
C ALA A 403 25.57 -1.57 21.55
N ASP A 404 25.79 -2.72 20.93
CA ASP A 404 24.72 -3.56 20.40
C ASP A 404 23.87 -4.20 21.52
N GLN A 405 24.45 -4.57 22.63
CA GLN A 405 23.72 -5.03 23.81
C GLN A 405 22.88 -3.91 24.45
N ILE A 406 23.42 -2.71 24.55
CA ILE A 406 22.67 -1.51 24.99
C ILE A 406 21.45 -1.30 24.07
N TRP A 407 21.65 -1.37 22.75
CA TRP A 407 20.56 -1.22 21.80
C TRP A 407 19.48 -2.29 21.96
N THR A 408 19.87 -3.54 22.14
CA THR A 408 18.94 -4.66 22.35
C THR A 408 18.13 -4.49 23.64
N SER A 409 18.73 -3.96 24.68
CA SER A 409 18.13 -3.77 26.01
C SER A 409 17.53 -2.37 26.23
N ARG A 410 17.44 -1.53 25.18
CA ARG A 410 17.07 -0.11 25.24
C ARG A 410 15.76 0.20 25.97
N HIS A 411 14.76 -0.70 25.85
CA HIS A 411 13.45 -0.50 26.51
C HIS A 411 13.53 -0.60 28.03
N ASN A 412 14.48 -1.38 28.51
CA ASN A 412 14.74 -1.50 29.95
C ASN A 412 15.62 -0.36 30.48
N LEU A 413 16.39 0.27 29.60
CA LEU A 413 17.35 1.33 29.97
C LEU A 413 16.74 2.73 29.88
N LEU A 414 15.81 2.94 28.97
CA LEU A 414 15.21 4.27 28.71
C LEU A 414 13.82 4.39 29.30
N GLN A 415 13.59 5.47 30.05
CA GLN A 415 12.25 5.95 30.39
C GLN A 415 12.15 7.43 30.03
N LYS A 416 11.16 7.80 29.23
CA LYS A 416 10.96 9.16 28.70
C LYS A 416 12.21 9.78 28.04
N GLY A 417 13.03 8.94 27.34
CA GLY A 417 14.23 9.40 26.63
C GLY A 417 15.46 9.63 27.51
N SER A 418 15.42 9.26 28.79
CA SER A 418 16.58 9.37 29.71
C SER A 418 16.87 8.01 30.34
N ILE A 419 18.17 7.75 30.64
CA ILE A 419 18.59 6.56 31.34
C ILE A 419 18.34 6.78 32.84
N ILE A 420 17.52 5.89 33.42
CA ILE A 420 17.15 5.96 34.83
C ILE A 420 18.28 5.40 35.68
N GLY A 421 18.48 5.97 36.87
CA GLY A 421 19.34 5.40 37.90
C GLY A 421 18.85 4.01 38.33
N ARG A 422 19.70 3.00 38.21
CA ARG A 422 19.40 1.62 38.60
C ARG A 422 20.49 1.07 39.51
N GLU A 423 20.04 0.32 40.49
CA GLU A 423 20.93 -0.47 41.33
C GLU A 423 21.31 -1.75 40.59
N MET A 424 22.59 -2.06 40.53
CA MET A 424 23.14 -3.26 39.89
C MET A 424 24.49 -3.66 40.51
N THR A 425 24.92 -4.89 40.30
CA THR A 425 26.23 -5.34 40.67
C THR A 425 27.24 -5.05 39.55
N ALA A 426 28.33 -4.38 39.88
CA ALA A 426 29.40 -4.06 38.94
C ALA A 426 30.77 -4.19 39.60
N THR A 427 31.82 -4.34 38.79
CA THR A 427 33.21 -4.23 39.24
C THR A 427 33.74 -2.87 38.81
N VAL A 428 34.26 -2.14 39.78
CA VAL A 428 34.82 -0.79 39.63
C VAL A 428 36.33 -0.86 39.73
N LEU A 429 37.01 -0.22 38.77
CA LEU A 429 38.47 -0.08 38.75
C LEU A 429 38.81 1.40 38.80
N PHE A 430 39.69 1.76 39.71
CA PHE A 430 40.40 3.04 39.75
C PHE A 430 41.88 2.80 39.51
N SER A 431 42.52 3.60 38.65
CA SER A 431 43.98 3.65 38.49
C SER A 431 44.46 5.08 38.62
N ASP A 432 45.61 5.31 39.26
CA ASP A 432 46.20 6.62 39.48
C ASP A 432 47.74 6.54 39.32
N LEU A 433 48.37 7.63 38.83
CA LEU A 433 49.81 7.70 38.64
C LEU A 433 50.51 8.04 39.94
N GLU A 434 51.55 7.31 40.23
CA GLU A 434 52.36 7.62 41.41
C GLU A 434 53.27 8.84 41.17
N GLY A 435 53.13 9.85 42.05
CA GLY A 435 53.97 11.05 41.98
C GLY A 435 53.66 12.03 40.85
N PHE A 436 52.49 11.95 40.20
CA PHE A 436 52.07 12.83 39.09
C PHE A 436 52.26 14.32 39.42
N THR A 437 51.84 14.78 40.59
CA THR A 437 52.02 16.19 41.04
C THR A 437 53.45 16.68 40.92
N SER A 438 54.43 15.86 41.28
CA SER A 438 55.86 16.18 41.17
C SER A 438 56.29 16.24 39.69
N ILE A 439 55.82 15.30 38.86
CA ILE A 439 56.14 15.27 37.43
C ILE A 439 55.55 16.51 36.72
N ALA A 440 54.35 16.90 37.08
CA ALA A 440 53.66 18.06 36.49
C ALA A 440 54.41 19.39 36.73
N THR A 441 55.29 19.44 37.72
CA THR A 441 56.13 20.62 37.96
C THR A 441 57.49 20.58 37.24
N THR A 442 57.88 19.44 36.64
CA THR A 442 59.17 19.26 35.98
C THR A 442 59.17 19.42 34.46
N ILE A 443 58.06 19.27 33.83
CA ILE A 443 57.91 19.38 32.36
C ILE A 443 56.96 20.51 31.98
N SER A 444 57.10 21.01 30.74
CA SER A 444 56.24 22.10 30.26
C SER A 444 54.77 21.66 30.17
N PRO A 445 53.78 22.57 30.34
CA PRO A 445 52.37 22.21 30.30
C PRO A 445 51.94 21.52 28.99
N THR A 446 52.52 21.91 27.86
CA THR A 446 52.25 21.31 26.56
C THR A 446 52.78 19.87 26.46
N ALA A 447 54.01 19.65 26.93
CA ALA A 447 54.62 18.32 26.99
C ALA A 447 53.89 17.41 27.99
N LEU A 448 53.46 17.95 29.14
CA LEU A 448 52.64 17.22 30.11
C LEU A 448 51.33 16.75 29.50
N MET A 449 50.63 17.63 28.77
CA MET A 449 49.37 17.28 28.13
C MET A 449 49.56 16.18 27.09
N SER A 450 50.60 16.25 26.26
CA SER A 450 50.87 15.24 25.23
C SER A 450 51.22 13.88 25.86
N TRP A 451 52.09 13.87 26.86
CA TRP A 451 52.50 12.67 27.58
C TRP A 451 51.34 12.02 28.38
N LEU A 452 50.49 12.86 29.03
CA LEU A 452 49.31 12.37 29.75
C LEU A 452 48.27 11.79 28.79
N ASN A 453 48.05 12.44 27.63
CA ASN A 453 47.13 11.92 26.62
C ASN A 453 47.60 10.56 26.06
N GLU A 454 48.90 10.35 25.83
CA GLU A 454 49.43 9.05 25.40
C GLU A 454 49.15 7.96 26.45
N TYR A 455 49.37 8.27 27.74
CA TYR A 455 49.01 7.37 28.84
C TYR A 455 47.51 7.07 28.89
N MET A 456 46.68 8.12 28.90
CA MET A 456 45.21 7.98 28.97
C MET A 456 44.64 7.17 27.84
N GLN A 457 45.11 7.42 26.62
CA GLN A 457 44.69 6.65 25.45
C GLN A 457 45.05 5.16 25.58
N ALA A 458 46.27 4.87 25.97
CA ALA A 458 46.72 3.48 26.15
C ALA A 458 45.93 2.75 27.25
N MET A 459 45.61 3.41 28.36
CA MET A 459 44.80 2.81 29.43
C MET A 459 43.34 2.63 29.01
N ALA A 460 42.79 3.61 28.31
CA ALA A 460 41.40 3.52 27.79
C ALA A 460 41.24 2.37 26.79
N ASP A 461 42.19 2.20 25.87
CA ASP A 461 42.14 1.12 24.86
C ASP A 461 42.13 -0.26 25.55
N ILE A 462 42.92 -0.44 26.62
CA ILE A 462 42.95 -1.69 27.40
C ILE A 462 41.62 -1.92 28.13
N VAL A 463 41.02 -0.89 28.73
CA VAL A 463 39.70 -1.02 29.36
C VAL A 463 38.68 -1.53 28.36
N LEU A 464 38.68 -0.98 27.14
CA LEU A 464 37.76 -1.40 26.07
C LEU A 464 38.05 -2.84 25.59
N GLU A 465 39.33 -3.22 25.47
CA GLU A 465 39.74 -4.58 25.08
C GLU A 465 39.23 -5.65 26.05
N TYR A 466 39.20 -5.33 27.35
CA TYR A 466 38.65 -6.20 28.39
C TYR A 466 37.16 -6.03 28.65
N ASN A 467 36.40 -5.51 27.68
CA ASN A 467 34.94 -5.28 27.77
C ASN A 467 34.51 -4.36 28.92
N GLY A 468 35.41 -3.51 29.40
CA GLY A 468 35.10 -2.46 30.34
C GLY A 468 34.57 -1.19 29.67
N MET A 469 34.00 -0.31 30.46
CA MET A 469 33.58 1.03 30.06
C MET A 469 34.43 2.06 30.79
N VAL A 470 35.13 2.93 30.05
CA VAL A 470 35.78 4.09 30.63
C VAL A 470 34.70 5.05 31.11
N ASN A 471 34.57 5.20 32.43
CA ASN A 471 33.55 6.09 33.00
C ASN A 471 33.98 7.56 32.93
N LYS A 472 35.15 7.86 33.46
CA LYS A 472 35.70 9.21 33.40
C LYS A 472 37.20 9.22 33.71
N PHE A 473 37.86 10.30 33.32
CA PHE A 473 39.19 10.67 33.75
C PHE A 473 39.11 11.70 34.91
N ILE A 474 39.85 11.53 35.96
CA ILE A 474 39.87 12.42 37.13
C ILE A 474 41.33 12.87 37.36
N GLY A 475 41.74 13.96 36.68
CA GLY A 475 43.13 14.35 36.62
C GLY A 475 43.95 13.31 35.86
N ASP A 476 44.86 12.62 36.53
CA ASP A 476 45.69 11.51 36.06
C ASP A 476 45.10 10.12 36.36
N ALA A 477 43.94 10.07 37.03
CA ALA A 477 43.24 8.83 37.36
C ALA A 477 42.25 8.41 36.28
N VAL A 478 42.14 7.09 36.07
CA VAL A 478 41.13 6.48 35.20
C VAL A 478 40.12 5.72 36.07
N MET A 479 38.85 6.02 35.92
CA MET A 479 37.74 5.23 36.47
C MET A 479 37.12 4.39 35.39
N ALA A 480 37.11 3.08 35.58
CA ALA A 480 36.47 2.13 34.64
C ALA A 480 35.45 1.25 35.37
N LEU A 481 34.42 0.82 34.62
CA LEU A 481 33.32 -0.01 35.11
C LEU A 481 33.20 -1.27 34.24
N PHE A 482 32.97 -2.42 34.89
CA PHE A 482 32.70 -3.69 34.23
C PHE A 482 31.33 -4.22 34.70
N GLY A 483 30.54 -4.78 33.79
CA GLY A 483 29.18 -5.26 34.09
C GLY A 483 28.09 -4.20 33.98
N VAL A 484 28.39 -3.03 33.38
CA VAL A 484 27.44 -1.94 33.14
C VAL A 484 27.34 -1.67 31.64
N PRO A 485 26.24 -1.08 31.12
CA PRO A 485 25.02 -0.62 31.79
C PRO A 485 23.92 -1.69 31.87
N ILE A 486 24.26 -2.95 31.63
CA ILE A 486 23.30 -4.06 31.60
C ILE A 486 23.45 -4.85 32.88
N GLU A 487 22.34 -4.96 33.63
CA GLU A 487 22.31 -5.69 34.89
C GLU A 487 22.73 -7.16 34.73
N ARG A 488 23.66 -7.62 35.59
CA ARG A 488 24.09 -9.01 35.71
C ARG A 488 23.22 -9.71 36.73
N THR A 489 22.58 -10.78 36.33
CA THR A 489 21.71 -11.57 37.22
C THR A 489 22.31 -12.87 37.67
N ARG A 490 23.42 -13.33 37.03
CA ARG A 490 24.07 -14.60 37.31
C ARG A 490 25.44 -14.36 37.93
N LEU A 491 25.74 -15.10 39.00
CA LEU A 491 27.08 -15.02 39.65
C LEU A 491 28.23 -15.30 38.68
N ALA A 492 28.04 -16.18 37.71
CA ALA A 492 29.06 -16.46 36.70
C ALA A 492 29.35 -15.24 35.78
N GLU A 493 28.37 -14.40 35.49
CA GLU A 493 28.55 -13.18 34.69
C GLU A 493 29.31 -12.12 35.52
N ILE A 494 29.00 -12.00 36.82
CA ILE A 494 29.67 -11.10 37.74
C ILE A 494 31.13 -11.53 37.90
N ALA A 495 31.40 -12.85 38.01
CA ALA A 495 32.76 -13.37 38.09
C ALA A 495 33.57 -13.05 36.82
N VAL A 496 32.98 -13.17 35.63
CA VAL A 496 33.63 -12.80 34.37
C VAL A 496 33.95 -11.30 34.32
N ASP A 497 33.07 -10.43 34.82
CA ASP A 497 33.33 -8.99 34.88
C ASP A 497 34.45 -8.65 35.88
N ALA A 498 34.52 -9.33 37.02
CA ALA A 498 35.64 -9.21 37.98
C ALA A 498 36.97 -9.72 37.41
N GLU A 499 36.95 -10.86 36.71
CA GLU A 499 38.11 -11.41 36.00
C GLU A 499 38.63 -10.46 34.91
N ASN A 500 37.72 -9.88 34.13
CA ASN A 500 38.05 -8.88 33.11
C ASN A 500 38.70 -7.64 33.75
N ALA A 501 38.20 -7.14 34.88
CA ALA A 501 38.76 -6.00 35.58
C ALA A 501 40.20 -6.27 36.09
N VAL A 502 40.43 -7.47 36.64
CA VAL A 502 41.79 -7.86 37.11
C VAL A 502 42.72 -8.10 35.91
N GLY A 503 42.24 -8.76 34.85
CA GLY A 503 43.01 -8.94 33.62
C GLY A 503 43.37 -7.60 32.96
N CYS A 504 42.43 -6.65 32.94
CA CYS A 504 42.66 -5.28 32.49
C CYS A 504 43.79 -4.60 33.32
N ALA A 505 43.76 -4.70 34.64
CA ALA A 505 44.78 -4.12 35.49
C ALA A 505 46.17 -4.72 35.25
N LEU A 506 46.28 -6.02 35.01
CA LEU A 506 47.54 -6.68 34.63
C LEU A 506 48.04 -6.22 33.25
N ALA A 507 47.14 -6.12 32.27
CA ALA A 507 47.48 -5.61 30.94
C ALA A 507 47.91 -4.13 30.98
N MET A 508 47.28 -3.32 31.84
CA MET A 508 47.73 -1.93 32.10
C MET A 508 49.16 -1.88 32.64
N ALA A 509 49.53 -2.78 33.57
CA ALA A 509 50.89 -2.87 34.08
C ALA A 509 51.90 -3.22 32.99
N ASP A 510 51.59 -4.18 32.10
CA ASP A 510 52.48 -4.56 31.01
C ASP A 510 52.61 -3.46 29.96
N LYS A 511 51.50 -2.77 29.63
CA LYS A 511 51.54 -1.62 28.73
C LYS A 511 52.36 -0.46 29.30
N LEU A 512 52.21 -0.20 30.60
CA LEU A 512 53.00 0.84 31.27
C LEU A 512 54.51 0.52 31.25
N ARG A 513 54.89 -0.77 31.38
CA ARG A 513 56.31 -1.19 31.25
C ARG A 513 56.85 -0.80 29.87
N SER A 514 56.08 -1.04 28.83
CA SER A 514 56.45 -0.69 27.46
C SER A 514 56.51 0.83 27.25
N LEU A 515 55.53 1.58 27.76
CA LEU A 515 55.51 3.04 27.70
C LEU A 515 56.68 3.66 28.42
N ASN A 516 57.01 3.20 29.64
CA ASN A 516 58.16 3.67 30.40
C ASN A 516 59.48 3.44 29.67
N GLN A 517 59.64 2.31 28.96
CA GLN A 517 60.83 2.08 28.13
C GLN A 517 60.94 3.10 26.99
N GLN A 518 59.83 3.40 26.32
CA GLN A 518 59.77 4.41 25.24
C GLN A 518 60.02 5.83 25.77
N TRP A 519 59.42 6.17 26.92
CA TRP A 519 59.58 7.46 27.55
C TRP A 519 61.02 7.67 28.06
N GLN A 520 61.65 6.65 28.62
CA GLN A 520 63.04 6.70 29.01
C GLN A 520 63.97 7.00 27.83
N LEU A 521 63.72 6.36 26.67
CA LEU A 521 64.52 6.62 25.46
C LEU A 521 64.26 8.02 24.87
N SER A 522 63.08 8.59 25.10
CA SER A 522 62.71 9.94 24.64
C SER A 522 63.02 11.03 25.68
N GLY A 523 63.57 10.69 26.83
CA GLY A 523 63.86 11.65 27.89
C GLY A 523 62.68 12.14 28.70
N ASN A 524 61.52 11.44 28.57
CA ASN A 524 60.32 11.72 29.33
C ASN A 524 60.29 11.00 30.67
N PRO A 525 59.53 11.50 31.67
CA PRO A 525 59.45 10.88 33.00
C PRO A 525 58.82 9.47 32.91
N THR A 526 59.34 8.55 33.70
CA THR A 526 58.81 7.22 33.98
C THR A 526 57.92 7.23 35.20
N VAL A 527 56.87 6.41 35.24
CA VAL A 527 55.91 6.40 36.35
C VAL A 527 55.52 4.99 36.75
N ALA A 528 55.04 4.87 37.98
CA ALA A 528 54.33 3.69 38.46
C ALA A 528 52.80 3.98 38.55
N ILE A 529 51.99 2.93 38.57
CA ILE A 529 50.56 3.08 38.77
C ILE A 529 50.08 2.29 40.00
N ARG A 530 49.03 2.82 40.59
CA ARG A 530 48.27 2.16 41.64
C ARG A 530 46.87 1.88 41.14
N ILE A 531 46.38 0.66 41.37
CA ILE A 531 45.07 0.23 40.92
C ILE A 531 44.31 -0.34 42.12
N GLY A 532 43.04 0.11 42.26
CA GLY A 532 42.10 -0.41 43.24
C GLY A 532 40.88 -0.96 42.54
N ILE A 533 40.47 -2.19 42.86
CA ILE A 533 39.33 -2.87 42.25
C ILE A 533 38.37 -3.34 43.34
N ALA A 534 37.09 -3.04 43.18
CA ALA A 534 36.02 -3.53 44.06
C ALA A 534 34.80 -3.98 43.25
N THR A 535 34.26 -5.13 43.65
CA THR A 535 33.03 -5.69 43.09
C THR A 535 31.89 -5.53 44.09
N GLY A 536 30.73 -5.07 43.68
CA GLY A 536 29.57 -4.93 44.57
C GLY A 536 28.47 -4.07 43.96
N THR A 537 27.51 -3.72 44.81
CA THR A 537 26.33 -2.93 44.39
C THR A 537 26.72 -1.48 44.10
N VAL A 538 26.26 -1.00 42.96
CA VAL A 538 26.36 0.41 42.52
C VAL A 538 25.04 0.88 41.98
N VAL A 539 24.79 2.18 42.04
CA VAL A 539 23.66 2.82 41.32
C VAL A 539 24.24 3.50 40.09
N THR A 540 23.84 3.04 38.90
CA THR A 540 24.30 3.61 37.63
C THR A 540 23.20 4.40 36.97
N GLY A 541 23.52 5.50 36.31
CA GLY A 541 22.54 6.33 35.62
C GLY A 541 23.11 7.64 35.09
N MET A 542 22.29 8.47 34.51
CA MET A 542 22.66 9.82 34.08
C MET A 542 22.66 10.77 35.27
N LEU A 543 23.79 11.40 35.52
CA LEU A 543 23.96 12.42 36.56
C LEU A 543 24.26 13.77 35.88
N GLY A 544 23.53 14.81 36.26
CA GLY A 544 23.72 16.15 35.71
C GLY A 544 22.42 16.83 35.34
N ASN A 545 22.53 17.84 34.48
CA ASN A 545 21.37 18.57 33.95
C ASN A 545 21.22 18.33 32.42
N ALA A 546 20.17 18.91 31.79
CA ALA A 546 19.90 18.73 30.37
C ALA A 546 21.03 19.18 29.41
N GLN A 547 21.94 20.05 29.88
CA GLN A 547 23.06 20.55 29.07
C GLN A 547 24.37 19.78 29.30
N ARG A 548 24.52 19.18 30.47
CA ARG A 548 25.73 18.42 30.87
C ARG A 548 25.32 17.24 31.77
N ALA A 549 25.09 16.11 31.13
CA ALA A 549 24.76 14.87 31.80
C ALA A 549 25.81 13.80 31.44
N GLU A 550 26.29 13.11 32.43
CA GLU A 550 27.28 12.03 32.29
C GLU A 550 26.71 10.73 32.86
N TYR A 551 26.91 9.63 32.14
CA TYR A 551 26.61 8.31 32.69
C TYR A 551 27.65 7.94 33.70
N THR A 552 27.24 7.62 34.93
CA THR A 552 28.21 7.33 36.00
C THR A 552 27.63 6.29 36.97
N ALA A 553 28.51 5.76 37.80
CA ALA A 553 28.17 4.90 38.92
C ALA A 553 28.45 5.63 40.26
N LEU A 554 27.54 5.43 41.22
CA LEU A 554 27.62 5.90 42.59
C LEU A 554 27.41 4.72 43.56
N GLY A 555 28.02 4.78 44.73
CA GLY A 555 27.80 3.77 45.75
C GLY A 555 29.07 3.47 46.57
N ASP A 556 28.91 2.66 47.58
CA ASP A 556 30.03 2.28 48.47
C ASP A 556 31.13 1.54 47.72
N THR A 557 30.77 0.66 46.77
CA THR A 557 31.72 -0.07 45.91
C THR A 557 32.68 0.87 45.16
N VAL A 558 32.16 2.03 44.66
CA VAL A 558 32.98 3.05 43.99
C VAL A 558 34.00 3.66 44.98
N ASN A 559 33.55 3.94 46.20
CA ASN A 559 34.41 4.47 47.24
C ASN A 559 35.48 3.46 47.67
N ILE A 560 35.11 2.18 47.81
CA ILE A 560 36.05 1.10 48.15
C ILE A 560 37.16 1.01 47.10
N ALA A 561 36.83 0.96 45.82
CA ALA A 561 37.80 0.89 44.72
C ALA A 561 38.76 2.08 44.74
N SER A 562 38.24 3.31 44.92
CA SER A 562 39.08 4.52 45.06
C SER A 562 39.97 4.51 46.32
N ARG A 563 39.46 3.96 47.42
CA ARG A 563 40.25 3.85 48.66
C ARG A 563 41.32 2.74 48.57
N LEU A 564 41.07 1.67 47.86
CA LEU A 564 42.07 0.62 47.60
C LEU A 564 43.19 1.16 46.70
N GLU A 565 42.89 1.98 45.71
CA GLU A 565 43.91 2.65 44.91
C GLU A 565 44.84 3.49 45.79
N SER A 566 44.27 4.33 46.68
CA SER A 566 45.04 5.25 47.55
C SER A 566 45.53 4.64 48.89
N TYR A 567 45.26 3.36 49.15
CA TYR A 567 45.59 2.66 50.36
C TYR A 567 47.08 2.59 50.54
N ASP A 568 47.54 2.81 51.73
CA ASP A 568 48.94 2.76 52.22
C ASP A 568 50.02 2.95 51.15
N LYS A 569 50.42 4.21 50.94
CA LYS A 569 51.43 4.61 49.96
C LYS A 569 52.83 4.08 50.23
N SER A 570 53.08 3.53 51.45
CA SER A 570 54.34 2.93 51.78
C SER A 570 54.52 1.51 51.22
N LEU A 571 53.44 0.87 50.82
CA LEU A 571 53.49 -0.43 50.14
C LEU A 571 54.05 -0.25 48.73
N ASN A 572 55.37 -0.33 48.61
CA ASN A 572 56.02 -0.25 47.29
C ASN A 572 55.99 -1.62 46.60
N CYS A 573 55.35 -1.66 45.42
CA CYS A 573 55.23 -2.88 44.64
C CYS A 573 55.86 -2.75 43.24
N GLY A 574 56.83 -1.84 43.11
CA GLY A 574 57.51 -1.61 41.84
C GLY A 574 56.62 -0.84 40.80
N LEU A 575 56.50 -1.33 39.56
CA LEU A 575 55.88 -0.62 38.49
C LEU A 575 54.34 -0.45 38.66
N CYS A 576 53.70 -1.43 39.28
CA CYS A 576 52.25 -1.43 39.43
C CYS A 576 51.80 -2.13 40.70
N ARG A 577 50.87 -1.50 41.42
CA ARG A 577 50.25 -2.08 42.61
C ARG A 577 48.74 -2.27 42.34
N ILE A 578 48.28 -3.52 42.44
CA ILE A 578 46.85 -3.86 42.22
C ILE A 578 46.28 -4.38 43.54
N LEU A 579 45.39 -3.62 44.18
CA LEU A 579 44.66 -4.02 45.39
C LEU A 579 43.20 -4.28 45.08
N ILE A 580 42.62 -5.34 45.65
CA ILE A 580 41.27 -5.76 45.44
C ILE A 580 40.51 -5.97 46.75
N SER A 581 39.18 -5.79 46.72
CA SER A 581 38.31 -6.11 47.86
C SER A 581 38.09 -7.61 48.01
N GLU A 582 37.60 -8.03 49.19
CA GLU A 582 37.19 -9.42 49.45
C GLU A 582 36.22 -9.94 48.42
N GLU A 583 35.20 -9.15 48.10
CA GLU A 583 34.16 -9.55 47.13
C GLU A 583 34.79 -9.82 45.75
N THR A 584 35.71 -8.97 45.30
CA THR A 584 36.47 -9.20 44.07
C THR A 584 37.30 -10.46 44.15
N TYR A 585 38.04 -10.63 45.30
CA TYR A 585 38.86 -11.81 45.53
C TYR A 585 38.06 -13.12 45.41
N GLN A 586 36.87 -13.20 45.98
CA GLN A 586 36.03 -14.40 45.90
C GLN A 586 35.71 -14.83 44.46
N HIS A 587 35.63 -13.89 43.56
CA HIS A 587 35.35 -14.16 42.13
C HIS A 587 36.60 -14.58 41.34
N ILE A 588 37.81 -14.21 41.77
CA ILE A 588 39.01 -14.36 40.93
C ILE A 588 40.08 -15.32 41.52
N LYS A 589 39.90 -15.78 42.77
CA LYS A 589 40.89 -16.54 43.55
C LYS A 589 41.44 -17.79 42.85
N ASP A 590 40.64 -18.42 42.02
CA ASP A 590 41.01 -19.66 41.31
C ASP A 590 41.79 -19.39 40.02
N LYS A 591 41.89 -18.13 39.58
CA LYS A 591 42.50 -17.75 38.30
C LYS A 591 43.72 -16.86 38.45
N PHE A 592 43.76 -16.03 39.46
CA PHE A 592 44.87 -15.07 39.65
C PHE A 592 45.55 -15.26 40.99
N PRO A 593 46.89 -15.28 41.02
CA PRO A 593 47.61 -15.37 42.25
C PRO A 593 47.45 -14.08 43.06
N THR A 594 47.09 -14.23 44.33
CA THR A 594 46.85 -13.10 45.24
C THR A 594 47.56 -13.31 46.62
N LYS A 595 47.83 -12.21 47.31
CA LYS A 595 48.40 -12.18 48.67
C LYS A 595 47.47 -11.39 49.59
N PHE A 596 47.07 -11.96 50.71
CA PHE A 596 46.31 -11.22 51.72
C PHE A 596 47.20 -10.16 52.35
N ILE A 597 46.75 -8.92 52.36
CA ILE A 597 47.53 -7.78 52.94
C ILE A 597 47.13 -7.48 54.38
N GLY A 598 45.81 -7.59 54.67
CA GLY A 598 45.26 -7.33 55.98
C GLY A 598 43.83 -6.85 55.95
N SER A 599 43.25 -6.60 57.10
CA SER A 599 41.93 -6.00 57.25
C SER A 599 42.12 -4.57 57.75
N SER A 600 41.50 -3.61 57.08
CA SER A 600 41.60 -2.20 57.39
C SER A 600 40.25 -1.52 57.37
N GLN A 601 40.06 -0.59 58.30
CA GLN A 601 38.90 0.30 58.25
C GLN A 601 39.16 1.42 57.22
N LEU A 602 38.56 1.33 56.11
CA LEU A 602 38.68 2.36 55.05
C LEU A 602 37.99 3.65 55.51
N LYS A 603 38.54 4.80 55.21
CA LYS A 603 38.04 6.10 55.66
C LYS A 603 36.53 6.27 55.21
N GLY A 604 35.65 6.45 56.20
CA GLY A 604 34.19 6.63 55.98
C GLY A 604 33.38 5.34 55.97
N ARG A 605 33.96 4.21 56.40
CA ARG A 605 33.25 2.95 56.70
C ARG A 605 33.48 2.54 58.14
N ASP A 606 32.45 1.96 58.74
CA ASP A 606 32.53 1.37 60.07
C ASP A 606 32.99 -0.11 60.04
N GLU A 607 32.84 -0.75 58.89
CA GLU A 607 33.21 -2.15 58.68
C GLU A 607 34.65 -2.32 58.20
N LEU A 608 35.30 -3.37 58.65
CA LEU A 608 36.64 -3.77 58.22
C LEU A 608 36.58 -4.36 56.83
N THR A 609 37.34 -3.82 55.87
CA THR A 609 37.48 -4.36 54.53
C THR A 609 38.74 -5.22 54.45
N GLN A 610 38.64 -6.47 54.04
CA GLN A 610 39.77 -7.34 53.75
C GLN A 610 40.36 -6.95 52.40
N ILE A 611 41.69 -6.80 52.39
CA ILE A 611 42.45 -6.29 51.25
C ILE A 611 43.35 -7.36 50.72
N TYR A 612 43.30 -7.62 49.42
CA TYR A 612 44.23 -8.57 48.78
C TYR A 612 45.02 -7.83 47.69
N GLN A 613 46.25 -8.25 47.50
CA GLN A 613 47.06 -7.78 46.37
C GLN A 613 47.12 -8.85 45.29
N VAL A 614 46.88 -8.45 44.04
CA VAL A 614 47.12 -9.30 42.87
C VAL A 614 48.62 -9.27 42.57
N LEU A 615 49.25 -10.44 42.46
CA LEU A 615 50.67 -10.56 42.14
C LEU A 615 50.90 -10.44 40.63
N LEU A 616 51.89 -9.59 40.28
CA LEU A 616 52.35 -9.50 38.88
C LEU A 616 53.17 -10.73 38.56
N SER A 617 52.86 -11.40 37.44
CA SER A 617 53.65 -12.55 36.94
C SER A 617 55.00 -12.13 36.36
#